data_6bfd032f73d0e623621a839cab3bb899
#
_entry.id   6bfd032f73d0e623621a839cab3bb899
#
_cell.length_a   1.000
_cell.length_b   1.000
_cell.length_c   1.000
_cell.angle_alpha   90.00
_cell.angle_beta   90.00
_cell.angle_gamma   90.00
#
_symmetry.space_group_name_H-M   'P 1'
#
loop_
_entity.id
_entity.type
_entity.pdbx_description
1 polymer ?
#
loop_
_entity_poly.entity_id
_entity_poly.type
_entity_poly.pdbx_seq_one_letter_code
_entity_poly.pdbx_strand_id
1 'polypeptide(L)'
;MSAPGVYLLLIRLRRACMAGPERRPARLPPGWYAYIGSALGGLAGRLARHLRTSQRRHWHVDALLAAGQVADLQVRLTADPAAECRLAAEVAGWAGAEPVPGFGCSDCRCAAHLFRFAQRPGGSLLAPAVLAHIDQIMSVLRQYEPNPEWGRRDAFQTLAACILSLRTQDPVTDAAAARLFAVFATPAALAAAAPEAVAELIYPVGMYRTKARNLVALSRQILDRFGGRTPAEIDDLLTLPNVGRKTANLVRSFAYGLEAICVDTHVHRIVNRMGLTRTAAPDDTERELRNVLPRRYWVELNHLLVRHGQLVCRPARPKCAACPLGGWCQYAARCAAQAVLAAIPGMDLPQIGGKVPA
;
A
#
# COMPACT_ATOMS: atom_id res chain seq x y z
N MET A 1 -9.76 -25.89 4.00
CA MET A 1 -10.36 -25.39 5.27
C MET A 1 -10.43 -23.88 5.20
N SER A 2 -11.52 -23.27 5.62
CA SER A 2 -11.69 -21.80 5.59
C SER A 2 -10.85 -21.16 6.70
N ALA A 3 -10.08 -20.11 6.36
CA ALA A 3 -9.21 -19.43 7.33
C ALA A 3 -10.04 -18.71 8.42
N PRO A 4 -9.56 -18.69 9.68
CA PRO A 4 -10.17 -17.93 10.76
C PRO A 4 -9.94 -16.42 10.58
N GLY A 5 -10.84 -15.59 11.11
CA GLY A 5 -10.68 -14.15 11.04
C GLY A 5 -11.82 -13.36 11.64
N VAL A 6 -11.65 -12.05 11.57
CA VAL A 6 -12.67 -11.04 11.89
C VAL A 6 -13.08 -10.31 10.62
N TYR A 7 -14.30 -9.80 10.60
CA TYR A 7 -14.84 -9.09 9.44
C TYR A 7 -15.67 -7.88 9.85
N LEU A 8 -15.78 -6.93 8.92
CA LEU A 8 -16.72 -5.82 8.99
C LEU A 8 -17.63 -5.87 7.76
N LEU A 9 -18.92 -5.82 8.01
CA LEU A 9 -19.93 -5.61 6.98
C LEU A 9 -20.40 -4.14 7.05
N LEU A 10 -20.21 -3.40 5.95
CA LEU A 10 -20.79 -2.09 5.80
C LEU A 10 -22.15 -2.24 5.11
N ILE A 11 -23.21 -1.88 5.83
CA ILE A 11 -24.59 -2.12 5.43
C ILE A 11 -25.30 -0.78 5.22
N ARG A 12 -25.94 -0.61 4.08
CA ARG A 12 -26.82 0.53 3.81
C ARG A 12 -28.25 0.15 4.14
N LEU A 13 -28.83 0.79 5.13
CA LEU A 13 -30.24 0.65 5.47
C LEU A 13 -31.03 1.84 4.89
N ARG A 14 -31.99 1.56 3.99
CA ARG A 14 -32.79 2.61 3.32
C ARG A 14 -34.10 2.92 4.07
N ARG A 15 -34.60 1.96 4.84
CA ARG A 15 -35.82 2.09 5.65
C ARG A 15 -35.55 1.56 7.04
N ALA A 16 -36.20 2.12 8.06
CA ALA A 16 -36.01 1.65 9.43
C ALA A 16 -36.41 0.18 9.57
N CYS A 17 -35.65 -0.56 10.37
CA CYS A 17 -35.98 -1.94 10.74
C CYS A 17 -35.81 -2.17 12.24
N MET A 18 -36.40 -3.27 12.73
CA MET A 18 -36.17 -3.78 14.09
C MET A 18 -35.10 -4.86 14.01
N ALA A 19 -34.01 -4.71 14.77
CA ALA A 19 -32.94 -5.71 14.84
C ALA A 19 -32.33 -5.71 16.24
N GLY A 20 -31.64 -6.79 16.57
CA GLY A 20 -31.01 -6.97 17.88
C GLY A 20 -31.49 -8.22 18.61
N PRO A 21 -31.13 -8.38 19.90
CA PRO A 21 -31.59 -9.51 20.72
C PRO A 21 -33.11 -9.56 20.81
N GLU A 22 -33.69 -10.77 20.76
CA GLU A 22 -35.15 -10.95 20.83
C GLU A 22 -35.78 -10.26 22.05
N ARG A 23 -35.08 -10.25 23.18
CA ARG A 23 -35.56 -9.63 24.44
C ARG A 23 -35.45 -8.11 24.47
N ARG A 24 -34.64 -7.50 23.59
CA ARG A 24 -34.41 -6.04 23.48
C ARG A 24 -34.11 -5.63 22.04
N PRO A 25 -35.08 -5.74 21.12
CA PRO A 25 -34.88 -5.30 19.76
C PRO A 25 -34.73 -3.79 19.71
N ALA A 26 -33.74 -3.28 18.97
CA ALA A 26 -33.54 -1.87 18.73
C ALA A 26 -34.18 -1.45 17.42
N ARG A 27 -34.83 -0.28 17.37
CA ARG A 27 -35.24 0.34 16.10
C ARG A 27 -34.04 1.01 15.46
N LEU A 28 -33.62 0.48 14.33
CA LEU A 28 -32.52 1.01 13.55
C LEU A 28 -33.06 1.97 12.46
N PRO A 29 -32.78 3.30 12.55
CA PRO A 29 -33.21 4.26 11.54
C PRO A 29 -32.43 4.07 10.22
N PRO A 30 -32.90 4.69 9.10
CA PRO A 30 -32.11 4.71 7.86
C PRO A 30 -30.71 5.28 8.10
N GLY A 31 -29.70 4.73 7.40
CA GLY A 31 -28.32 5.14 7.58
C GLY A 31 -27.33 4.10 7.09
N TRP A 32 -26.09 4.30 7.46
CA TRP A 32 -25.01 3.35 7.24
C TRP A 32 -24.71 2.64 8.56
N TYR A 33 -24.43 1.35 8.47
CA TYR A 33 -24.12 0.52 9.62
C TYR A 33 -22.85 -0.27 9.39
N ALA A 34 -21.91 -0.22 10.32
CA ALA A 34 -20.73 -1.09 10.36
C ALA A 34 -20.96 -2.17 11.41
N TYR A 35 -21.10 -3.41 10.98
CA TYR A 35 -21.21 -4.58 11.83
C TYR A 35 -19.89 -5.33 11.87
N ILE A 36 -19.39 -5.59 13.08
CA ILE A 36 -18.17 -6.32 13.35
C ILE A 36 -18.53 -7.72 13.84
N GLY A 37 -17.86 -8.72 13.29
CA GLY A 37 -18.02 -10.10 13.71
C GLY A 37 -16.75 -10.92 13.57
N SER A 38 -16.70 -12.06 14.24
CA SER A 38 -15.62 -13.03 14.13
C SER A 38 -16.10 -14.37 13.59
N ALA A 39 -15.18 -15.10 12.99
CA ALA A 39 -15.39 -16.47 12.52
C ALA A 39 -14.11 -17.30 12.72
N LEU A 40 -13.82 -17.62 13.98
CA LEU A 40 -12.63 -18.42 14.33
C LEU A 40 -12.70 -19.86 13.79
N GLY A 41 -13.90 -20.40 13.57
CA GLY A 41 -14.12 -21.66 12.87
C GLY A 41 -14.09 -21.59 11.35
N GLY A 42 -13.86 -20.39 10.77
CA GLY A 42 -13.73 -20.16 9.33
C GLY A 42 -14.69 -19.12 8.76
N LEU A 43 -14.10 -18.15 8.06
CA LEU A 43 -14.80 -16.99 7.50
C LEU A 43 -15.82 -17.37 6.43
N ALA A 44 -15.48 -18.31 5.52
CA ALA A 44 -16.34 -18.64 4.38
C ALA A 44 -17.73 -19.12 4.82
N GLY A 45 -17.80 -20.03 5.78
CA GLY A 45 -19.08 -20.55 6.29
C GLY A 45 -19.94 -19.48 6.96
N ARG A 46 -19.33 -18.62 7.77
CA ARG A 46 -20.01 -17.53 8.48
C ARG A 46 -20.53 -16.45 7.50
N LEU A 47 -19.68 -16.01 6.59
CA LEU A 47 -20.03 -15.00 5.60
C LEU A 47 -21.04 -15.53 4.57
N ALA A 48 -20.88 -16.79 4.10
CA ALA A 48 -21.88 -17.44 3.26
C ALA A 48 -23.26 -17.44 3.88
N ARG A 49 -23.33 -17.69 5.18
CA ARG A 49 -24.58 -17.64 5.90
C ARG A 49 -25.18 -16.22 6.00
N HIS A 50 -24.38 -15.22 6.36
CA HIS A 50 -24.85 -13.82 6.47
C HIS A 50 -25.31 -13.24 5.13
N LEU A 51 -24.72 -13.69 4.01
CA LEU A 51 -24.99 -13.14 2.69
C LEU A 51 -26.11 -13.88 1.94
N ARG A 52 -26.59 -15.04 2.45
CA ARG A 52 -27.74 -15.74 1.89
C ARG A 52 -29.06 -15.09 2.32
N THR A 53 -29.88 -14.72 1.37
CA THR A 53 -31.14 -13.95 1.57
C THR A 53 -32.31 -14.76 2.18
N SER A 54 -32.20 -16.08 2.38
CA SER A 54 -33.30 -16.96 2.77
C SER A 54 -33.00 -17.86 3.97
N GLN A 55 -32.75 -17.29 5.15
CA GLN A 55 -32.48 -18.12 6.34
C GLN A 55 -33.31 -17.77 7.58
N ARG A 56 -33.55 -18.76 8.42
CA ARG A 56 -34.10 -18.56 9.77
C ARG A 56 -33.18 -17.57 10.52
N ARG A 57 -33.76 -16.52 11.06
CA ARG A 57 -33.06 -15.53 11.88
C ARG A 57 -32.46 -16.22 13.08
N HIS A 58 -31.17 -16.15 13.24
CA HIS A 58 -30.45 -16.75 14.36
C HIS A 58 -29.50 -15.78 15.07
N TRP A 59 -29.00 -14.80 14.31
CA TRP A 59 -28.08 -13.79 14.82
C TRP A 59 -28.74 -12.43 14.86
N HIS A 60 -28.30 -11.59 15.78
CA HIS A 60 -28.82 -10.22 15.94
C HIS A 60 -28.73 -9.41 14.65
N VAL A 61 -27.72 -9.68 13.80
CA VAL A 61 -27.49 -8.98 12.52
C VAL A 61 -28.40 -9.46 11.39
N ASP A 62 -28.98 -10.64 11.47
CA ASP A 62 -29.76 -11.24 10.36
C ASP A 62 -30.97 -10.38 9.95
N ALA A 63 -31.62 -9.70 10.92
CA ALA A 63 -32.70 -8.79 10.63
C ALA A 63 -32.23 -7.52 9.89
N LEU A 64 -31.04 -7.00 10.25
CA LEU A 64 -30.43 -5.86 9.57
C LEU A 64 -29.98 -6.24 8.16
N LEU A 65 -29.42 -7.44 7.96
CA LEU A 65 -29.01 -7.94 6.64
C LEU A 65 -30.20 -8.20 5.73
N ALA A 66 -31.34 -8.66 6.26
CA ALA A 66 -32.56 -8.86 5.48
C ALA A 66 -33.21 -7.54 5.03
N ALA A 67 -33.04 -6.45 5.81
CA ALA A 67 -33.63 -5.14 5.52
C ALA A 67 -32.68 -4.19 4.78
N GLY A 68 -31.38 -4.45 4.87
CA GLY A 68 -30.31 -3.60 4.32
C GLY A 68 -29.57 -4.24 3.14
N GLN A 69 -28.74 -3.44 2.51
CA GLN A 69 -27.85 -3.89 1.45
C GLN A 69 -26.40 -3.86 1.94
N VAL A 70 -25.70 -4.98 1.84
CA VAL A 70 -24.25 -5.02 2.10
C VAL A 70 -23.54 -4.25 0.98
N ALA A 71 -22.88 -3.16 1.35
CA ALA A 71 -22.20 -2.25 0.44
C ALA A 71 -20.68 -2.45 0.42
N ASP A 72 -20.12 -3.05 1.47
CA ASP A 72 -18.70 -3.37 1.57
C ASP A 72 -18.48 -4.52 2.57
N LEU A 73 -17.44 -5.30 2.33
CA LEU A 73 -16.97 -6.35 3.22
C LEU A 73 -15.45 -6.20 3.38
N GLN A 74 -15.01 -6.09 4.62
CA GLN A 74 -13.59 -6.08 4.96
C GLN A 74 -13.30 -7.27 5.87
N VAL A 75 -12.15 -7.92 5.66
CA VAL A 75 -11.75 -9.12 6.40
C VAL A 75 -10.32 -8.95 6.90
N ARG A 76 -10.08 -9.38 8.14
CA ARG A 76 -8.72 -9.51 8.70
C ARG A 76 -8.53 -10.97 9.14
N LEU A 77 -7.55 -11.66 8.52
CA LEU A 77 -7.23 -13.05 8.91
C LEU A 77 -6.52 -13.05 10.26
N THR A 78 -7.06 -13.78 11.20
CA THR A 78 -6.50 -13.94 12.56
C THR A 78 -7.15 -15.09 13.28
N ALA A 79 -6.39 -15.76 14.12
CA ALA A 79 -6.90 -16.75 15.05
C ALA A 79 -7.10 -16.18 16.47
N ASP A 80 -6.83 -14.90 16.66
CA ASP A 80 -6.92 -14.23 17.97
C ASP A 80 -8.37 -13.95 18.35
N PRO A 81 -8.87 -14.54 19.47
CA PRO A 81 -10.24 -14.35 19.92
C PRO A 81 -10.57 -12.90 20.35
N ALA A 82 -9.57 -12.12 20.74
CA ALA A 82 -9.78 -10.71 21.13
C ALA A 82 -9.84 -9.74 19.94
N ALA A 83 -9.59 -10.21 18.71
CA ALA A 83 -9.51 -9.36 17.52
C ALA A 83 -10.84 -8.68 17.18
N GLU A 84 -11.98 -9.33 17.46
CA GLU A 84 -13.32 -8.75 17.25
C GLU A 84 -13.54 -7.50 18.13
N CYS A 85 -13.22 -7.60 19.43
CA CYS A 85 -13.36 -6.50 20.38
C CYS A 85 -12.40 -5.34 20.05
N ARG A 86 -11.16 -5.65 19.64
CA ARG A 86 -10.22 -4.59 19.20
C ARG A 86 -10.72 -3.89 17.95
N LEU A 87 -11.26 -4.63 17.01
CA LEU A 87 -11.85 -4.07 15.80
C LEU A 87 -13.06 -3.19 16.10
N ALA A 88 -13.91 -3.59 17.06
CA ALA A 88 -15.03 -2.77 17.52
C ALA A 88 -14.55 -1.47 18.16
N ALA A 89 -13.48 -1.51 18.95
CA ALA A 89 -12.87 -0.31 19.53
C ALA A 89 -12.26 0.62 18.45
N GLU A 90 -11.63 0.05 17.41
CA GLU A 90 -11.15 0.83 16.25
C GLU A 90 -12.30 1.57 15.55
N VAL A 91 -13.42 0.89 15.29
CA VAL A 91 -14.58 1.48 14.62
C VAL A 91 -15.29 2.51 15.50
N ALA A 92 -15.32 2.32 16.81
CA ALA A 92 -15.84 3.31 17.76
C ALA A 92 -15.10 4.66 17.70
N GLY A 93 -13.83 4.65 17.33
CA GLY A 93 -13.02 5.86 17.11
C GLY A 93 -13.22 6.54 15.75
N TRP A 94 -14.04 6.01 14.85
CA TRP A 94 -14.28 6.64 13.55
C TRP A 94 -15.18 7.87 13.68
N ALA A 95 -14.89 8.89 12.88
CA ALA A 95 -15.70 10.11 12.86
C ALA A 95 -17.18 9.80 12.56
N GLY A 96 -18.05 10.22 13.43
CA GLY A 96 -19.50 10.01 13.32
C GLY A 96 -19.98 8.61 13.66
N ALA A 97 -19.16 7.78 14.33
CA ALA A 97 -19.57 6.46 14.84
C ALA A 97 -20.53 6.61 16.03
N GLU A 98 -21.75 6.16 15.86
CA GLU A 98 -22.76 6.06 16.93
C GLU A 98 -22.93 4.59 17.30
N PRO A 99 -22.53 4.14 18.51
CA PRO A 99 -22.72 2.75 18.91
C PRO A 99 -24.21 2.41 19.04
N VAL A 100 -24.59 1.22 18.59
CA VAL A 100 -25.89 0.63 18.89
C VAL A 100 -25.72 -0.23 20.16
N PRO A 101 -26.12 0.26 21.35
CA PRO A 101 -25.75 -0.34 22.63
C PRO A 101 -26.16 -1.81 22.75
N GLY A 102 -25.21 -2.64 23.20
CA GLY A 102 -25.45 -4.07 23.44
C GLY A 102 -25.62 -4.93 22.19
N PHE A 103 -25.49 -4.35 20.99
CA PHE A 103 -25.63 -5.13 19.76
C PHE A 103 -24.38 -5.96 19.48
N GLY A 104 -24.51 -7.29 19.46
CA GLY A 104 -23.40 -8.21 19.18
C GLY A 104 -22.41 -8.42 20.33
N CYS A 105 -22.76 -8.02 21.57
CA CYS A 105 -21.87 -8.06 22.74
C CYS A 105 -22.35 -9.04 23.81
N SER A 106 -22.97 -10.15 23.44
CA SER A 106 -23.50 -11.12 24.41
C SER A 106 -22.43 -11.84 25.23
N ASP A 107 -21.22 -11.91 24.69
CA ASP A 107 -20.07 -12.68 25.19
C ASP A 107 -18.84 -11.80 25.52
N CYS A 108 -18.99 -10.47 25.50
CA CYS A 108 -17.92 -9.54 25.79
C CYS A 108 -18.43 -8.28 26.54
N ARG A 109 -17.49 -7.39 26.94
CA ARG A 109 -17.79 -6.12 27.62
C ARG A 109 -17.76 -4.90 26.69
N CYS A 110 -17.78 -5.08 25.39
CA CYS A 110 -17.80 -3.97 24.43
C CYS A 110 -19.13 -3.21 24.51
N ALA A 111 -19.10 -1.90 24.25
CA ALA A 111 -20.31 -1.09 24.19
C ALA A 111 -21.22 -1.52 23.03
N ALA A 112 -20.65 -1.86 21.89
CA ALA A 112 -21.35 -2.34 20.69
C ALA A 112 -20.38 -3.03 19.72
N HIS A 113 -20.92 -3.95 18.90
CA HIS A 113 -20.30 -4.45 17.68
C HIS A 113 -21.07 -4.01 16.42
N LEU A 114 -22.03 -3.09 16.59
CA LEU A 114 -22.73 -2.41 15.52
C LEU A 114 -22.66 -0.90 15.74
N PHE A 115 -22.22 -0.18 14.73
CA PHE A 115 -22.11 1.29 14.75
C PHE A 115 -22.91 1.89 13.61
N ARG A 116 -23.69 2.93 13.90
CA ARG A 116 -24.44 3.72 12.93
C ARG A 116 -23.62 4.92 12.49
N PHE A 117 -23.80 5.33 11.23
CA PHE A 117 -23.25 6.55 10.64
C PHE A 117 -24.33 7.26 9.82
N ALA A 118 -24.40 8.57 9.91
CA ALA A 118 -25.32 9.37 9.09
C ALA A 118 -24.94 9.34 7.60
N GLN A 119 -23.63 9.34 7.31
CA GLN A 119 -23.06 9.24 5.97
C GLN A 119 -22.19 7.98 5.85
N ARG A 120 -21.87 7.58 4.60
CA ARG A 120 -20.94 6.47 4.38
C ARG A 120 -19.61 6.77 5.08
N PRO A 121 -19.18 5.95 6.04
CA PRO A 121 -17.91 6.18 6.70
C PRO A 121 -16.76 6.08 5.69
N GLY A 122 -15.87 7.07 5.69
CA GLY A 122 -14.67 7.09 4.86
C GLY A 122 -13.55 6.21 5.42
N GLY A 123 -13.73 5.69 6.60
CA GLY A 123 -12.76 4.89 7.33
C GLY A 123 -12.47 3.57 6.62
N SER A 124 -11.19 3.26 6.54
CA SER A 124 -10.73 1.91 6.25
C SER A 124 -10.22 1.34 7.57
N LEU A 125 -10.61 0.12 7.88
CA LEU A 125 -10.19 -0.61 9.08
C LEU A 125 -8.67 -0.74 9.25
N LEU A 126 -7.89 -0.36 8.25
CA LEU A 126 -6.50 -0.74 8.15
C LEU A 126 -5.52 0.44 8.08
N ALA A 127 -5.96 1.67 7.73
CA ALA A 127 -5.04 2.80 7.62
C ALA A 127 -4.45 3.25 8.97
N PRO A 128 -5.24 3.40 10.06
CA PRO A 128 -4.67 3.66 11.38
C PRO A 128 -3.78 2.52 11.89
N ALA A 129 -4.15 1.26 11.56
CA ALA A 129 -3.38 0.09 11.97
C ALA A 129 -2.00 0.02 11.28
N VAL A 130 -1.87 0.44 10.02
CA VAL A 130 -0.58 0.47 9.32
C VAL A 130 0.41 1.39 10.03
N LEU A 131 0.00 2.62 10.37
CA LEU A 131 0.86 3.59 11.06
C LEU A 131 1.19 3.17 12.49
N ALA A 132 0.21 2.63 13.22
CA ALA A 132 0.42 2.11 14.59
C ALA A 132 1.41 0.95 14.64
N HIS A 133 1.58 0.22 13.53
CA HIS A 133 2.51 -0.92 13.43
C HIS A 133 3.67 -0.67 12.47
N ILE A 134 3.97 0.58 12.14
CA ILE A 134 4.99 0.91 11.12
C ILE A 134 6.38 0.35 11.50
N ASP A 135 6.74 0.36 12.78
CA ASP A 135 8.02 -0.17 13.25
C ASP A 135 8.13 -1.69 13.01
N GLN A 136 7.04 -2.42 13.24
CA GLN A 136 6.97 -3.86 12.97
C GLN A 136 7.01 -4.15 11.47
N ILE A 137 6.28 -3.37 10.67
CA ILE A 137 6.27 -3.48 9.21
C ILE A 137 7.68 -3.25 8.64
N MET A 138 8.36 -2.21 9.09
CA MET A 138 9.73 -1.91 8.66
C MET A 138 10.71 -2.99 9.11
N SER A 139 10.55 -3.53 10.32
CA SER A 139 11.36 -4.66 10.81
C SER A 139 11.19 -5.90 9.93
N VAL A 140 9.97 -6.23 9.52
CA VAL A 140 9.70 -7.34 8.60
C VAL A 140 10.31 -7.08 7.22
N LEU A 141 10.21 -5.86 6.71
CA LEU A 141 10.77 -5.51 5.41
C LEU A 141 12.31 -5.58 5.39
N ARG A 142 12.97 -5.20 6.48
CA ARG A 142 14.44 -5.29 6.62
C ARG A 142 14.98 -6.72 6.53
N GLN A 143 14.17 -7.73 6.77
CA GLN A 143 14.57 -9.13 6.60
C GLN A 143 14.92 -9.48 5.14
N TYR A 144 14.44 -8.72 4.16
CA TYR A 144 14.80 -8.89 2.75
C TYR A 144 16.20 -8.37 2.39
N GLU A 145 16.74 -7.44 3.21
CA GLU A 145 18.03 -6.78 2.97
C GLU A 145 18.67 -6.39 4.32
N PRO A 146 19.37 -7.31 4.99
CA PRO A 146 19.90 -7.06 6.33
C PRO A 146 21.05 -6.02 6.39
N ASN A 147 21.74 -5.75 5.28
CA ASN A 147 22.87 -4.83 5.22
C ASN A 147 22.73 -3.81 4.06
N PRO A 148 21.86 -2.80 4.17
CA PRO A 148 21.73 -1.79 3.14
C PRO A 148 22.95 -0.84 3.12
N GLU A 149 23.51 -0.63 1.94
CA GLU A 149 24.60 0.33 1.71
C GLU A 149 24.05 1.74 1.41
N TRP A 150 23.37 2.35 2.39
CA TRP A 150 22.84 3.71 2.25
C TRP A 150 23.93 4.77 2.46
N GLY A 151 23.91 5.82 1.64
CA GLY A 151 24.81 6.97 1.78
C GLY A 151 26.28 6.67 1.47
N ARG A 152 26.60 5.51 0.87
CA ARG A 152 27.96 5.08 0.51
C ARG A 152 28.22 5.00 -0.99
N ARG A 153 27.18 5.19 -1.81
CA ARG A 153 27.31 5.11 -3.29
C ARG A 153 27.74 6.45 -3.83
N ASP A 154 28.59 6.42 -4.87
CA ASP A 154 28.91 7.62 -5.62
C ASP A 154 27.64 8.30 -6.17
N ALA A 155 27.52 9.61 -5.94
CA ALA A 155 26.30 10.34 -6.29
C ALA A 155 26.09 10.46 -7.78
N PHE A 156 27.17 10.62 -8.56
CA PHE A 156 27.10 10.67 -10.02
C PHE A 156 26.69 9.31 -10.60
N GLN A 157 27.32 8.25 -10.13
CA GLN A 157 26.98 6.90 -10.59
C GLN A 157 25.56 6.52 -10.19
N THR A 158 25.11 6.89 -9.00
CA THR A 158 23.72 6.70 -8.57
C THR A 158 22.73 7.43 -9.48
N LEU A 159 23.03 8.70 -9.81
CA LEU A 159 22.21 9.51 -10.71
C LEU A 159 22.16 8.91 -12.13
N ALA A 160 23.31 8.56 -12.69
CA ALA A 160 23.42 7.98 -14.03
C ALA A 160 22.72 6.61 -14.09
N ALA A 161 22.93 5.73 -13.12
CA ALA A 161 22.25 4.43 -13.03
C ALA A 161 20.72 4.59 -12.93
N CYS A 162 20.22 5.58 -12.16
CA CYS A 162 18.82 5.87 -12.11
C CYS A 162 18.23 6.29 -13.46
N ILE A 163 18.96 7.10 -14.25
CA ILE A 163 18.54 7.46 -15.61
C ILE A 163 18.52 6.22 -16.52
N LEU A 164 19.51 5.34 -16.39
CA LEU A 164 19.54 4.08 -17.15
C LEU A 164 18.34 3.18 -16.81
N SER A 165 17.91 3.14 -15.57
CA SER A 165 16.80 2.29 -15.09
C SER A 165 15.42 2.70 -15.62
N LEU A 166 15.25 3.94 -16.09
CA LEU A 166 13.96 4.41 -16.60
C LEU A 166 13.50 3.53 -17.79
N ARG A 167 12.34 2.86 -17.62
CA ARG A 167 11.77 1.93 -18.62
C ARG A 167 12.73 0.81 -19.04
N THR A 168 13.56 0.34 -18.12
CA THR A 168 14.54 -0.75 -18.34
C THR A 168 14.48 -1.70 -17.15
N GLN A 169 14.62 -3.00 -17.39
CA GLN A 169 14.68 -4.00 -16.34
C GLN A 169 16.00 -3.91 -15.57
N ASP A 170 15.95 -4.20 -14.27
CA ASP A 170 17.10 -4.07 -13.36
C ASP A 170 18.35 -4.83 -13.84
N PRO A 171 18.29 -6.11 -14.28
CA PRO A 171 19.49 -6.83 -14.74
C PRO A 171 20.15 -6.17 -15.97
N VAL A 172 19.35 -5.58 -16.87
CA VAL A 172 19.85 -4.87 -18.04
C VAL A 172 20.49 -3.55 -17.62
N THR A 173 19.88 -2.86 -16.67
CA THR A 173 20.40 -1.61 -16.09
C THR A 173 21.75 -1.84 -15.43
N ASP A 174 21.85 -2.85 -14.56
CA ASP A 174 23.06 -3.16 -13.80
C ASP A 174 24.23 -3.52 -14.71
N ALA A 175 23.99 -4.36 -15.72
CA ALA A 175 25.00 -4.73 -16.69
C ALA A 175 25.48 -3.52 -17.53
N ALA A 176 24.55 -2.63 -17.93
CA ALA A 176 24.87 -1.43 -18.69
C ALA A 176 25.63 -0.40 -17.84
N ALA A 177 25.21 -0.19 -16.58
CA ALA A 177 25.89 0.68 -15.63
C ALA A 177 27.33 0.21 -15.36
N ALA A 178 27.53 -1.09 -15.17
CA ALA A 178 28.88 -1.66 -14.98
C ALA A 178 29.78 -1.38 -16.17
N ARG A 179 29.31 -1.59 -17.42
CA ARG A 179 30.09 -1.26 -18.64
C ARG A 179 30.40 0.23 -18.78
N LEU A 180 29.37 1.07 -18.49
CA LEU A 180 29.52 2.52 -18.57
C LEU A 180 30.57 3.03 -17.59
N PHE A 181 30.48 2.62 -16.32
CA PHE A 181 31.38 3.12 -15.28
C PHE A 181 32.77 2.53 -15.34
N ALA A 182 32.97 1.39 -16.00
CA ALA A 182 34.32 0.88 -16.31
C ALA A 182 35.10 1.82 -17.25
N VAL A 183 34.42 2.61 -18.08
CA VAL A 183 35.05 3.54 -19.05
C VAL A 183 34.87 5.00 -18.59
N PHE A 184 33.67 5.38 -18.14
CA PHE A 184 33.29 6.75 -17.83
C PHE A 184 32.77 6.86 -16.38
N ALA A 185 33.65 6.73 -15.40
CA ALA A 185 33.29 6.69 -13.97
C ALA A 185 32.96 8.06 -13.36
N THR A 186 33.33 9.17 -14.02
CA THR A 186 33.21 10.54 -13.48
C THR A 186 32.43 11.45 -14.41
N PRO A 187 31.85 12.58 -13.90
CA PRO A 187 31.22 13.59 -14.72
C PRO A 187 32.17 14.12 -15.82
N ALA A 188 33.44 14.36 -15.49
CA ALA A 188 34.42 14.87 -16.45
C ALA A 188 34.68 13.90 -17.62
N ALA A 189 34.85 12.62 -17.31
CA ALA A 189 35.05 11.60 -18.32
C ALA A 189 33.84 11.45 -19.26
N LEU A 190 32.62 11.47 -18.68
CA LEU A 190 31.40 11.30 -19.46
C LEU A 190 31.02 12.58 -20.26
N ALA A 191 31.36 13.77 -19.76
CA ALA A 191 31.13 15.02 -20.46
C ALA A 191 31.99 15.17 -21.74
N ALA A 192 33.20 14.59 -21.73
CA ALA A 192 34.10 14.56 -22.87
C ALA A 192 33.78 13.46 -23.89
N ALA A 193 32.91 12.53 -23.54
CA ALA A 193 32.57 11.38 -24.38
C ALA A 193 31.70 11.77 -25.59
N ALA A 194 31.90 11.06 -26.73
CA ALA A 194 30.94 11.09 -27.82
C ALA A 194 29.67 10.34 -27.42
N PRO A 195 28.46 10.91 -27.65
CA PRO A 195 27.22 10.24 -27.32
C PRO A 195 27.05 8.85 -27.93
N GLU A 196 27.64 8.61 -29.10
CA GLU A 196 27.64 7.34 -29.82
C GLU A 196 28.40 6.26 -29.04
N ALA A 197 29.57 6.57 -28.51
CA ALA A 197 30.36 5.66 -27.66
C ALA A 197 29.63 5.31 -26.37
N VAL A 198 28.96 6.29 -25.74
CA VAL A 198 28.13 6.05 -24.59
C VAL A 198 26.95 5.14 -24.95
N ALA A 199 26.32 5.35 -26.12
CA ALA A 199 25.18 4.57 -26.56
C ALA A 199 25.56 3.09 -26.78
N GLU A 200 26.73 2.79 -27.29
CA GLU A 200 27.23 1.42 -27.46
C GLU A 200 27.40 0.72 -26.11
N LEU A 201 27.98 1.39 -25.12
CA LEU A 201 28.20 0.83 -23.78
C LEU A 201 26.90 0.53 -23.04
N ILE A 202 25.87 1.36 -23.23
CA ILE A 202 24.61 1.20 -22.49
C ILE A 202 23.56 0.37 -23.24
N TYR A 203 23.83 -0.09 -24.50
CA TYR A 203 22.95 -1.02 -25.20
C TYR A 203 22.83 -2.34 -24.40
N PRO A 204 21.62 -2.96 -24.25
CA PRO A 204 20.32 -2.67 -24.84
C PRO A 204 19.32 -1.92 -23.95
N VAL A 205 19.78 -0.95 -23.17
CA VAL A 205 18.91 -0.12 -22.33
C VAL A 205 17.82 0.56 -23.16
N GLY A 206 16.59 0.55 -22.68
CA GLY A 206 15.49 1.22 -23.36
C GLY A 206 15.78 2.69 -23.65
N MET A 207 15.57 3.13 -24.90
CA MET A 207 15.88 4.50 -25.38
C MET A 207 17.37 4.88 -25.22
N TYR A 208 18.26 3.92 -25.38
CA TYR A 208 19.70 4.07 -25.11
C TYR A 208 20.36 5.27 -25.83
N ARG A 209 20.03 5.55 -27.09
CA ARG A 209 20.59 6.71 -27.84
C ARG A 209 20.19 8.05 -27.20
N THR A 210 18.94 8.19 -26.77
CA THR A 210 18.45 9.40 -26.07
C THR A 210 19.10 9.51 -24.70
N LYS A 211 19.20 8.43 -23.96
CA LYS A 211 19.85 8.39 -22.65
C LYS A 211 21.34 8.72 -22.74
N ALA A 212 22.04 8.23 -23.76
CA ALA A 212 23.45 8.58 -23.99
C ALA A 212 23.65 10.09 -24.16
N ARG A 213 22.87 10.72 -25.03
CA ARG A 213 22.93 12.18 -25.23
C ARG A 213 22.61 12.94 -23.93
N ASN A 214 21.60 12.48 -23.20
CA ASN A 214 21.18 13.11 -21.95
C ASN A 214 22.23 12.95 -20.84
N LEU A 215 22.90 11.80 -20.75
CA LEU A 215 23.99 11.56 -19.79
C LEU A 215 25.20 12.47 -20.07
N VAL A 216 25.58 12.63 -21.33
CA VAL A 216 26.65 13.56 -21.71
C VAL A 216 26.27 15.01 -21.39
N ALA A 217 25.03 15.44 -21.73
CA ALA A 217 24.56 16.80 -21.45
C ALA A 217 24.46 17.06 -19.93
N LEU A 218 23.94 16.10 -19.15
CA LEU A 218 23.89 16.15 -17.70
C LEU A 218 25.29 16.29 -17.09
N SER A 219 26.25 15.52 -17.59
CA SER A 219 27.63 15.56 -17.09
C SER A 219 28.32 16.90 -17.37
N ARG A 220 28.09 17.49 -18.55
CA ARG A 220 28.56 18.84 -18.88
C ARG A 220 27.96 19.88 -17.94
N GLN A 221 26.65 19.79 -17.68
CA GLN A 221 26.00 20.72 -16.76
C GLN A 221 26.49 20.58 -15.31
N ILE A 222 26.79 19.34 -14.87
CA ILE A 222 27.41 19.10 -13.55
C ILE A 222 28.79 19.74 -13.47
N LEU A 223 29.60 19.66 -14.54
CA LEU A 223 30.91 20.34 -14.58
C LEU A 223 30.77 21.86 -14.53
N ASP A 224 29.95 22.41 -15.42
CA ASP A 224 29.86 23.86 -15.63
C ASP A 224 29.24 24.60 -14.44
N ARG A 225 28.21 24.01 -13.82
CA ARG A 225 27.44 24.68 -12.75
C ARG A 225 27.82 24.24 -11.35
N PHE A 226 28.32 23.03 -11.19
CA PHE A 226 28.55 22.42 -9.87
C PHE A 226 29.98 21.94 -9.66
N GLY A 227 30.93 22.39 -10.54
CA GLY A 227 32.35 22.06 -10.39
C GLY A 227 32.66 20.56 -10.41
N GLY A 228 31.87 19.80 -11.14
CA GLY A 228 32.03 18.35 -11.26
C GLY A 228 31.47 17.54 -10.09
N ARG A 229 30.76 18.16 -9.15
CA ARG A 229 30.09 17.49 -8.05
C ARG A 229 28.60 17.40 -8.29
N THR A 230 28.01 16.22 -8.20
CA THR A 230 26.55 16.06 -8.26
C THR A 230 25.93 16.85 -7.11
N PRO A 231 24.96 17.76 -7.34
CA PRO A 231 24.36 18.52 -6.26
C PRO A 231 23.53 17.64 -5.32
N ALA A 232 23.39 18.05 -4.06
CA ALA A 232 22.59 17.37 -3.06
C ALA A 232 21.21 18.03 -2.86
N GLU A 233 21.10 19.33 -3.21
CA GLU A 233 19.85 20.06 -3.06
C GLU A 233 18.85 19.68 -4.15
N ILE A 234 17.57 19.53 -3.74
CA ILE A 234 16.52 19.03 -4.65
C ILE A 234 16.30 19.98 -5.83
N ASP A 235 16.33 21.29 -5.57
CA ASP A 235 16.08 22.30 -6.61
C ASP A 235 17.20 22.32 -7.65
N ASP A 236 18.44 22.11 -7.24
CA ASP A 236 19.59 21.99 -8.14
C ASP A 236 19.51 20.70 -8.97
N LEU A 237 19.17 19.57 -8.33
CA LEU A 237 18.98 18.29 -9.03
C LEU A 237 17.87 18.36 -10.08
N LEU A 238 16.77 19.04 -9.79
CA LEU A 238 15.64 19.21 -10.72
C LEU A 238 15.97 20.07 -11.94
N THR A 239 17.07 20.87 -11.91
CA THR A 239 17.55 21.62 -13.09
C THR A 239 18.29 20.73 -14.09
N LEU A 240 18.75 19.56 -13.69
CA LEU A 240 19.51 18.66 -14.53
C LEU A 240 18.64 17.94 -15.56
N PRO A 241 19.14 17.68 -16.79
CA PRO A 241 18.38 17.00 -17.84
C PRO A 241 17.89 15.61 -17.39
N ASN A 242 16.61 15.32 -17.62
CA ASN A 242 15.94 14.07 -17.25
C ASN A 242 15.95 13.70 -15.76
N VAL A 243 16.19 14.66 -14.89
CA VAL A 243 16.08 14.48 -13.44
C VAL A 243 14.73 14.98 -12.96
N GLY A 244 13.82 14.07 -12.66
CA GLY A 244 12.55 14.36 -12.01
C GLY A 244 12.64 14.13 -10.49
N ARG A 245 11.56 14.42 -9.77
CA ARG A 245 11.48 14.29 -8.31
C ARG A 245 11.91 12.91 -7.80
N LYS A 246 11.46 11.83 -8.45
CA LYS A 246 11.85 10.45 -8.10
C LYS A 246 13.37 10.27 -8.14
N THR A 247 14.01 10.71 -9.23
CA THR A 247 15.47 10.60 -9.42
C THR A 247 16.23 11.49 -8.43
N ALA A 248 15.79 12.73 -8.22
CA ALA A 248 16.38 13.63 -7.26
C ALA A 248 16.32 13.06 -5.82
N ASN A 249 15.14 12.59 -5.38
CA ASN A 249 14.99 12.00 -4.07
C ASN A 249 15.79 10.70 -3.91
N LEU A 250 15.96 9.90 -4.98
CA LEU A 250 16.79 8.70 -4.94
C LEU A 250 18.27 9.06 -4.72
N VAL A 251 18.80 10.05 -5.43
CA VAL A 251 20.19 10.51 -5.23
C VAL A 251 20.38 11.05 -3.81
N ARG A 252 19.44 11.86 -3.34
CA ARG A 252 19.47 12.41 -1.97
C ARG A 252 19.50 11.32 -0.90
N SER A 253 18.65 10.31 -1.02
CA SER A 253 18.58 9.23 -0.03
C SER A 253 19.74 8.24 -0.14
N PHE A 254 20.04 7.77 -1.36
CA PHE A 254 20.99 6.66 -1.55
C PHE A 254 22.46 7.12 -1.54
N ALA A 255 22.76 8.26 -2.16
CA ALA A 255 24.14 8.71 -2.25
C ALA A 255 24.53 9.62 -1.07
N TYR A 256 23.61 10.47 -0.65
CA TYR A 256 23.89 11.46 0.41
C TYR A 256 23.35 11.07 1.78
N GLY A 257 22.50 10.03 1.89
CA GLY A 257 21.85 9.66 3.15
C GLY A 257 20.90 10.71 3.70
N LEU A 258 20.46 11.66 2.86
CA LEU A 258 19.56 12.74 3.25
C LEU A 258 18.12 12.24 3.37
N GLU A 259 17.37 12.83 4.30
CA GLU A 259 15.95 12.54 4.50
C GLU A 259 15.12 12.89 3.26
N ALA A 260 14.95 11.93 2.36
CA ALA A 260 14.16 12.06 1.15
C ALA A 260 13.36 10.77 0.90
N ILE A 261 12.12 10.92 0.44
CA ILE A 261 11.27 9.78 0.08
C ILE A 261 11.31 9.61 -1.44
N CYS A 262 11.95 8.54 -1.90
CA CYS A 262 11.91 8.18 -3.31
C CYS A 262 10.66 7.33 -3.59
N VAL A 263 9.71 7.87 -4.36
CA VAL A 263 8.50 7.14 -4.76
C VAL A 263 8.62 6.68 -6.20
N ASP A 264 8.80 5.38 -6.38
CA ASP A 264 8.75 4.72 -7.68
C ASP A 264 7.42 3.95 -7.86
N THR A 265 7.30 3.18 -8.91
CA THR A 265 6.10 2.37 -9.18
C THR A 265 5.85 1.30 -8.11
N HIS A 266 6.88 0.78 -7.45
CA HIS A 266 6.76 -0.18 -6.36
C HIS A 266 6.22 0.50 -5.09
N VAL A 267 6.87 1.58 -4.67
CA VAL A 267 6.43 2.35 -3.48
C VAL A 267 4.99 2.83 -3.68
N HIS A 268 4.71 3.54 -4.78
CA HIS A 268 3.37 4.04 -5.08
C HIS A 268 2.30 2.94 -5.00
N ARG A 269 2.52 1.81 -5.66
CA ARG A 269 1.59 0.68 -5.66
C ARG A 269 1.39 0.08 -4.28
N ILE A 270 2.49 -0.18 -3.56
CA ILE A 270 2.45 -0.93 -2.30
C ILE A 270 1.81 -0.11 -1.19
N VAL A 271 2.19 1.17 -1.02
CA VAL A 271 1.61 2.02 0.03
C VAL A 271 0.12 2.29 -0.20
N ASN A 272 -0.31 2.43 -1.47
CA ASN A 272 -1.73 2.51 -1.83
C ASN A 272 -2.46 1.18 -1.56
N ARG A 273 -1.85 0.03 -1.89
CA ARG A 273 -2.42 -1.29 -1.59
C ARG A 273 -2.52 -1.55 -0.09
N MET A 274 -1.53 -1.13 0.67
CA MET A 274 -1.57 -1.21 2.13
C MET A 274 -2.63 -0.30 2.72
N GLY A 275 -3.01 0.78 2.03
CA GLY A 275 -3.93 1.80 2.51
C GLY A 275 -3.24 2.87 3.35
N LEU A 276 -1.91 2.98 3.27
CA LEU A 276 -1.14 4.04 3.90
C LEU A 276 -1.35 5.38 3.19
N THR A 277 -1.56 5.34 1.86
CA THR A 277 -1.93 6.48 1.02
C THR A 277 -3.11 6.14 0.10
N ARG A 278 -3.73 7.18 -0.51
CA ARG A 278 -4.80 7.03 -1.51
C ARG A 278 -4.62 8.05 -2.63
N THR A 279 -3.60 7.86 -3.42
CA THR A 279 -3.16 8.81 -4.43
C THR A 279 -3.18 8.21 -5.83
N ALA A 280 -3.39 9.04 -6.83
CA ALA A 280 -3.38 8.63 -8.24
C ALA A 280 -2.00 8.76 -8.89
N ALA A 281 -1.13 9.62 -8.36
CA ALA A 281 0.19 9.89 -8.91
C ALA A 281 1.31 9.69 -7.86
N PRO A 282 2.52 9.30 -8.28
CA PRO A 282 3.67 9.13 -7.39
C PRO A 282 4.05 10.39 -6.61
N ASP A 283 3.95 11.57 -7.21
CA ASP A 283 4.27 12.84 -6.55
C ASP A 283 3.28 13.18 -5.42
N ASP A 284 2.00 12.81 -5.59
CA ASP A 284 1.01 12.92 -4.52
C ASP A 284 1.29 11.94 -3.39
N THR A 285 1.74 10.73 -3.74
CA THR A 285 2.15 9.72 -2.78
C THR A 285 3.34 10.20 -1.93
N GLU A 286 4.33 10.83 -2.56
CA GLU A 286 5.47 11.43 -1.84
C GLU A 286 4.98 12.47 -0.81
N ARG A 287 4.08 13.36 -1.23
CA ARG A 287 3.53 14.40 -0.35
C ARG A 287 2.74 13.82 0.83
N GLU A 288 1.88 12.81 0.59
CA GLU A 288 1.15 12.15 1.67
C GLU A 288 2.09 11.41 2.62
N LEU A 289 3.07 10.66 2.11
CA LEU A 289 4.04 9.94 2.92
C LEU A 289 4.86 10.88 3.81
N ARG A 290 5.24 12.06 3.33
CA ARG A 290 5.94 13.06 4.15
C ARG A 290 5.13 13.49 5.37
N ASN A 291 3.82 13.52 5.27
CA ASN A 291 2.93 13.92 6.36
C ASN A 291 2.69 12.83 7.39
N VAL A 292 2.76 11.55 6.98
CA VAL A 292 2.34 10.44 7.83
C VAL A 292 3.48 9.52 8.26
N LEU A 293 4.52 9.35 7.42
CA LEU A 293 5.60 8.42 7.69
C LEU A 293 6.68 9.06 8.58
N PRO A 294 7.11 8.45 9.69
CA PRO A 294 8.22 8.95 10.49
C PRO A 294 9.50 9.10 9.66
N ARG A 295 10.20 10.22 9.83
CA ARG A 295 11.39 10.60 9.03
C ARG A 295 12.49 9.54 9.03
N ARG A 296 12.67 8.83 10.14
CA ARG A 296 13.65 7.75 10.27
C ARG A 296 13.52 6.63 9.22
N TYR A 297 12.36 6.52 8.55
CA TYR A 297 12.11 5.50 7.52
C TYR A 297 12.23 6.01 6.07
N TRP A 298 12.40 7.32 5.88
CA TRP A 298 12.35 7.93 4.54
C TRP A 298 13.43 7.39 3.61
N VAL A 299 14.66 7.24 4.11
CA VAL A 299 15.81 6.82 3.31
C VAL A 299 15.66 5.36 2.83
N GLU A 300 15.22 4.47 3.70
CA GLU A 300 15.18 3.03 3.43
C GLU A 300 13.89 2.55 2.74
N LEU A 301 12.79 3.33 2.82
CA LEU A 301 11.47 2.92 2.35
C LEU A 301 11.46 2.42 0.91
N ASN A 302 12.10 3.17 0.00
CA ASN A 302 12.09 2.83 -1.43
C ASN A 302 12.68 1.44 -1.66
N HIS A 303 13.88 1.20 -1.20
CA HIS A 303 14.61 -0.04 -1.41
C HIS A 303 13.86 -1.25 -0.84
N LEU A 304 13.41 -1.14 0.40
CA LEU A 304 12.67 -2.21 1.07
C LEU A 304 11.37 -2.55 0.32
N LEU A 305 10.63 -1.54 -0.14
CA LEU A 305 9.40 -1.75 -0.90
C LEU A 305 9.66 -2.20 -2.34
N VAL A 306 10.74 -1.79 -2.99
CA VAL A 306 11.16 -2.34 -4.29
C VAL A 306 11.39 -3.84 -4.13
N ARG A 307 12.17 -4.25 -3.14
CA ARG A 307 12.48 -5.66 -2.89
C ARG A 307 11.24 -6.48 -2.57
N HIS A 308 10.38 -5.96 -1.69
CA HIS A 308 9.08 -6.56 -1.42
C HIS A 308 8.19 -6.66 -2.67
N GLY A 309 8.20 -5.64 -3.50
CA GLY A 309 7.45 -5.58 -4.76
C GLY A 309 7.91 -6.57 -5.81
N GLN A 310 9.20 -6.85 -5.88
CA GLN A 310 9.78 -7.86 -6.77
C GLN A 310 9.46 -9.29 -6.32
N LEU A 311 9.56 -9.56 -5.03
CA LEU A 311 9.43 -10.90 -4.46
C LEU A 311 7.98 -11.31 -4.19
N VAL A 312 7.19 -10.41 -3.63
CA VAL A 312 5.85 -10.70 -3.05
C VAL A 312 4.74 -9.88 -3.69
N CYS A 313 4.79 -8.55 -3.57
CA CYS A 313 3.70 -7.67 -3.99
C CYS A 313 3.82 -7.28 -5.47
N ARG A 314 3.75 -8.27 -6.37
CA ARG A 314 3.85 -8.07 -7.82
C ARG A 314 2.65 -7.28 -8.38
N PRO A 315 2.80 -6.56 -9.51
CA PRO A 315 1.70 -5.78 -10.11
C PRO A 315 0.47 -6.63 -10.42
N ALA A 316 0.61 -7.65 -11.26
CA ALA A 316 -0.51 -8.44 -11.77
C ALA A 316 -0.95 -9.59 -10.84
N ARG A 317 -0.03 -10.27 -10.18
CA ARG A 317 -0.30 -11.46 -9.36
C ARG A 317 0.44 -11.40 -8.03
N PRO A 318 0.02 -10.56 -7.08
CA PRO A 318 0.65 -10.48 -5.77
C PRO A 318 0.42 -11.76 -4.98
N LYS A 319 1.42 -12.20 -4.22
CA LYS A 319 1.38 -13.40 -3.37
C LYS A 319 0.75 -13.08 -2.01
N CYS A 320 -0.48 -12.57 -1.99
CA CYS A 320 -1.13 -12.05 -0.77
C CYS A 320 -1.28 -13.10 0.34
N ALA A 321 -1.55 -14.36 -0.01
CA ALA A 321 -1.73 -15.44 0.98
C ALA A 321 -0.45 -15.75 1.77
N ALA A 322 0.72 -15.54 1.17
CA ALA A 322 2.03 -15.75 1.80
C ALA A 322 2.74 -14.41 2.14
N CYS A 323 2.03 -13.28 2.07
CA CYS A 323 2.61 -11.98 2.32
C CYS A 323 2.81 -11.75 3.82
N PRO A 324 4.05 -11.49 4.30
CA PRO A 324 4.28 -11.24 5.72
C PRO A 324 3.65 -9.94 6.22
N LEU A 325 3.28 -9.03 5.30
CA LEU A 325 2.56 -7.80 5.61
C LEU A 325 1.03 -7.96 5.50
N GLY A 326 0.53 -9.16 5.21
CA GLY A 326 -0.89 -9.42 4.94
C GLY A 326 -1.83 -8.97 6.06
N GLY A 327 -1.40 -9.12 7.32
CA GLY A 327 -2.18 -8.70 8.49
C GLY A 327 -2.42 -7.18 8.60
N TRP A 328 -1.60 -6.37 7.93
CA TRP A 328 -1.73 -4.90 7.92
C TRP A 328 -2.14 -4.34 6.54
N CYS A 329 -2.38 -5.19 5.55
CA CYS A 329 -2.59 -4.75 4.17
C CYS A 329 -4.06 -4.78 3.76
N GLN A 330 -4.62 -3.62 3.36
CA GLN A 330 -6.00 -3.51 2.87
C GLN A 330 -6.26 -4.37 1.64
N TYR A 331 -5.32 -4.41 0.71
CA TYR A 331 -5.44 -5.19 -0.50
C TYR A 331 -5.46 -6.70 -0.20
N ALA A 332 -4.61 -7.17 0.71
CA ALA A 332 -4.60 -8.57 1.14
C ALA A 332 -5.93 -8.96 1.81
N ALA A 333 -6.48 -8.08 2.66
CA ALA A 333 -7.79 -8.29 3.27
C ALA A 333 -8.91 -8.38 2.21
N ARG A 334 -8.89 -7.52 1.18
CA ARG A 334 -9.84 -7.59 0.06
C ARG A 334 -9.70 -8.88 -0.76
N CYS A 335 -8.47 -9.29 -1.07
CA CYS A 335 -8.22 -10.56 -1.75
C CYS A 335 -8.74 -11.75 -0.94
N ALA A 336 -8.53 -11.76 0.38
CA ALA A 336 -9.07 -12.79 1.26
C ALA A 336 -10.60 -12.79 1.27
N ALA A 337 -11.24 -11.61 1.35
CA ALA A 337 -12.68 -11.47 1.28
C ALA A 337 -13.25 -11.97 -0.06
N GLN A 338 -12.62 -11.62 -1.19
CA GLN A 338 -13.03 -12.09 -2.51
C GLN A 338 -12.89 -13.62 -2.65
N ALA A 339 -11.79 -14.20 -2.14
CA ALA A 339 -11.60 -15.65 -2.14
C ALA A 339 -12.68 -16.37 -1.31
N VAL A 340 -13.05 -15.79 -0.17
CA VAL A 340 -14.14 -16.31 0.67
C VAL A 340 -15.47 -16.24 -0.06
N LEU A 341 -15.78 -15.12 -0.71
CA LEU A 341 -17.02 -14.92 -1.45
C LEU A 341 -17.10 -15.84 -2.67
N ALA A 342 -16.01 -16.02 -3.41
CA ALA A 342 -15.94 -16.94 -4.56
C ALA A 342 -16.14 -18.42 -4.17
N ALA A 343 -15.90 -18.77 -2.91
CA ALA A 343 -16.17 -20.10 -2.39
C ALA A 343 -17.64 -20.34 -2.00
N ILE A 344 -18.53 -19.33 -2.16
CA ILE A 344 -19.96 -19.44 -1.84
C ILE A 344 -20.75 -19.78 -3.11
N PRO A 345 -21.36 -20.96 -3.23
CA PRO A 345 -22.12 -21.33 -4.43
C PRO A 345 -23.33 -20.41 -4.66
N GLY A 346 -23.52 -19.97 -5.91
CA GLY A 346 -24.73 -19.23 -6.35
C GLY A 346 -24.74 -17.74 -5.96
N MET A 347 -23.60 -17.15 -5.61
CA MET A 347 -23.51 -15.73 -5.33
C MET A 347 -22.90 -14.99 -6.53
N ASP A 348 -23.70 -14.23 -7.26
CA ASP A 348 -23.21 -13.20 -8.16
C ASP A 348 -22.66 -12.06 -7.32
N LEU A 349 -21.33 -11.88 -7.38
CA LEU A 349 -20.63 -10.86 -6.64
C LEU A 349 -21.02 -9.47 -7.17
N PRO A 350 -21.71 -8.62 -6.42
CA PRO A 350 -21.61 -7.20 -6.70
C PRO A 350 -20.12 -6.85 -6.61
N GLN A 351 -19.64 -5.95 -7.47
CA GLN A 351 -18.27 -5.46 -7.41
C GLN A 351 -18.06 -4.76 -6.05
N ILE A 352 -17.78 -5.55 -5.03
CA ILE A 352 -17.50 -5.08 -3.68
C ILE A 352 -16.05 -4.57 -3.72
N GLY A 353 -15.91 -3.26 -3.74
CA GLY A 353 -14.63 -2.56 -3.77
C GLY A 353 -14.35 -1.92 -5.13
N GLY A 354 -14.36 -0.59 -5.18
CA GLY A 354 -13.91 0.18 -6.33
C GLY A 354 -12.54 -0.28 -6.80
N LYS A 355 -12.28 -0.17 -8.11
CA LYS A 355 -10.97 -0.45 -8.71
C LYS A 355 -9.90 0.25 -7.88
N VAL A 356 -9.01 -0.51 -7.25
CA VAL A 356 -7.76 0.04 -6.73
C VAL A 356 -6.97 0.45 -7.96
N PRO A 357 -6.47 1.68 -8.08
CA PRO A 357 -5.54 2.05 -9.14
C PRO A 357 -4.41 1.03 -9.19
N ALA A 358 -4.08 0.61 -10.40
CA ALA A 358 -3.07 -0.40 -10.67
C ALA A 358 -1.66 0.06 -10.27
#